data_91b8de8afea9c530a2d785e470fe019c
#
_entry.id   91b8de8afea9c530a2d785e470fe019c
#
_cell.length_a   1.000
_cell.length_b   1.000
_cell.length_c   1.000
_cell.angle_alpha   90.00
_cell.angle_beta   90.00
_cell.angle_gamma   90.00
#
_symmetry.space_group_name_H-M   'P 1'
#
loop_
_entity.id
_entity.type
_entity.pdbx_description
1 polymer ?
#
loop_
_entity_poly.entity_id
_entity_poly.type
_entity_poly.pdbx_seq_one_letter_code
_entity_poly.pdbx_strand_id
1 'polypeptide(L)'
;MTIAETLKQSIQKALESLNISDVSFVVEHPSDLSHGDYATNVALAASKSLGKNPREVAEMIVSEIKNQVIPEIIDITIAGPGFINFKLAPEFFNKSIAEILDHEKDYGNVLVHAGKKILVEHSSPNLFKPFHIGHMMNNAIGESLVRLMQSSGADVTTMSFPSDISLGIAKAVVTATEYYPDQESWNNFISMPDGFKDILISMGHWYVSGTAKYENDESFQLKVKDATNKLFNKIPSRELEVYEFCKKINIEYFEEITKQLGSHFDSYIYESESGVVGKKIVLEHTPAIFTESEGAIVYIPDESKKNLNTSVFINSQGNPTYDAKDLGLLSMKFEKHHPDLSVFVT
;
A
#
# COMPACT_ATOMS: atom_id res chain seq x y z
N MET A 1 20.55 17.71 12.08
CA MET A 1 21.41 17.68 10.88
C MET A 1 22.29 16.43 11.00
N THR A 2 22.28 15.59 9.99
CA THR A 2 23.14 14.39 9.97
C THR A 2 24.59 14.76 9.72
N ILE A 3 25.54 13.87 10.10
CA ILE A 3 26.96 14.10 9.80
C ILE A 3 27.23 14.21 8.29
N ALA A 4 26.51 13.44 7.47
CA ALA A 4 26.60 13.54 6.00
C ALA A 4 26.20 14.93 5.48
N GLU A 5 25.15 15.54 6.04
CA GLU A 5 24.74 16.91 5.72
C GLU A 5 25.78 17.93 6.18
N THR A 6 26.35 17.76 7.36
CA THR A 6 27.44 18.59 7.88
C THR A 6 28.66 18.56 6.95
N LEU A 7 29.08 17.35 6.54
CA LEU A 7 30.17 17.18 5.57
C LEU A 7 29.85 17.82 4.22
N LYS A 8 28.62 17.63 3.72
CA LYS A 8 28.21 18.23 2.45
C LYS A 8 28.23 19.75 2.48
N GLN A 9 27.77 20.36 3.58
CA GLN A 9 27.84 21.81 3.78
C GLN A 9 29.28 22.32 3.91
N SER A 10 30.15 21.58 4.62
CA SER A 10 31.55 21.93 4.74
C SER A 10 32.27 21.91 3.39
N ILE A 11 32.02 20.87 2.58
CA ILE A 11 32.53 20.77 1.21
C ILE A 11 32.00 21.92 0.36
N GLN A 12 30.71 22.24 0.45
CA GLN A 12 30.11 23.35 -0.29
C GLN A 12 30.81 24.70 0.03
N LYS A 13 31.03 24.99 1.31
CA LYS A 13 31.77 26.18 1.75
C LYS A 13 33.21 26.20 1.23
N ALA A 14 33.88 25.05 1.21
CA ALA A 14 35.22 24.95 0.63
C ALA A 14 35.24 25.25 -0.88
N LEU A 15 34.26 24.76 -1.62
CA LEU A 15 34.10 25.07 -3.04
C LEU A 15 33.85 26.57 -3.27
N GLU A 16 32.97 27.19 -2.46
CA GLU A 16 32.68 28.62 -2.51
C GLU A 16 33.96 29.47 -2.26
N SER A 17 34.74 29.11 -1.23
CA SER A 17 36.03 29.78 -0.92
C SER A 17 37.03 29.70 -2.08
N LEU A 18 36.98 28.61 -2.84
CA LEU A 18 37.85 28.39 -4.01
C LEU A 18 37.27 28.95 -5.32
N ASN A 19 36.11 29.63 -5.28
CA ASN A 19 35.34 30.12 -6.42
C ASN A 19 35.00 29.00 -7.43
N ILE A 20 34.67 27.82 -6.96
CA ILE A 20 34.25 26.66 -7.75
C ILE A 20 32.73 26.53 -7.65
N SER A 21 32.03 26.69 -8.76
CA SER A 21 30.57 26.58 -8.86
C SER A 21 30.15 25.35 -9.67
N ASP A 22 28.86 25.02 -9.60
CA ASP A 22 28.20 24.00 -10.41
C ASP A 22 28.82 22.60 -10.35
N VAL A 23 29.28 22.18 -9.20
CA VAL A 23 29.82 20.85 -8.95
C VAL A 23 28.76 19.93 -8.29
N SER A 24 28.37 18.90 -9.00
CA SER A 24 27.54 17.83 -8.41
C SER A 24 28.46 16.76 -7.81
N PHE A 25 28.27 16.47 -6.54
CA PHE A 25 29.06 15.48 -5.81
C PHE A 25 28.19 14.71 -4.80
N VAL A 26 28.71 13.57 -4.34
CA VAL A 26 28.10 12.73 -3.30
C VAL A 26 28.97 12.68 -2.06
N VAL A 27 28.32 12.48 -0.91
CA VAL A 27 28.95 12.12 0.36
C VAL A 27 28.29 10.80 0.78
N GLU A 28 29.07 9.74 0.84
CA GLU A 28 28.59 8.37 1.05
C GLU A 28 29.53 7.56 1.93
N HIS A 29 29.04 6.46 2.46
CA HIS A 29 29.91 5.48 3.14
C HIS A 29 30.74 4.74 2.08
N PRO A 30 32.07 4.66 2.23
CA PRO A 30 32.88 3.87 1.32
C PRO A 30 32.56 2.38 1.48
N SER A 31 32.67 1.62 0.38
CA SER A 31 32.45 0.18 0.40
C SER A 31 33.50 -0.59 1.22
N ASP A 32 34.69 0.00 1.39
CA ASP A 32 35.78 -0.52 2.22
C ASP A 32 36.03 0.43 3.40
N LEU A 33 35.82 -0.08 4.61
CA LEU A 33 35.99 0.66 5.86
C LEU A 33 37.43 1.15 6.11
N SER A 34 38.44 0.59 5.43
CA SER A 34 39.82 1.08 5.48
C SER A 34 39.96 2.48 4.89
N HIS A 35 39.01 2.93 4.10
CA HIS A 35 38.96 4.27 3.52
C HIS A 35 38.26 5.32 4.44
N GLY A 36 37.97 4.98 5.69
CA GLY A 36 37.31 5.88 6.63
C GLY A 36 35.80 5.66 6.72
N ASP A 37 35.08 6.60 7.33
CA ASP A 37 33.64 6.49 7.61
C ASP A 37 32.80 7.11 6.52
N TYR A 38 33.30 8.15 5.85
CA TYR A 38 32.67 8.82 4.72
C TYR A 38 33.68 9.11 3.61
N ALA A 39 33.19 9.14 2.38
CA ALA A 39 33.97 9.49 1.21
C ALA A 39 33.19 10.46 0.29
N THR A 40 33.93 11.25 -0.49
CA THR A 40 33.33 12.10 -1.52
C THR A 40 34.16 12.10 -2.81
N ASN A 41 33.47 12.21 -3.93
CA ASN A 41 34.05 12.35 -5.26
C ASN A 41 34.18 13.81 -5.73
N VAL A 42 34.01 14.79 -4.83
CA VAL A 42 33.92 16.22 -5.17
C VAL A 42 35.11 16.71 -5.99
N ALA A 43 36.34 16.30 -5.68
CA ALA A 43 37.53 16.73 -6.39
C ALA A 43 37.60 16.17 -7.82
N LEU A 44 37.13 14.93 -8.03
CA LEU A 44 36.97 14.32 -9.35
C LEU A 44 35.95 15.09 -10.21
N ALA A 45 34.85 15.49 -9.60
CA ALA A 45 33.81 16.27 -10.29
C ALA A 45 34.30 17.68 -10.62
N ALA A 46 34.94 18.38 -9.67
CA ALA A 46 35.47 19.74 -9.83
C ALA A 46 36.67 19.82 -10.78
N SER A 47 37.48 18.79 -10.86
CA SER A 47 38.71 18.80 -11.73
C SER A 47 38.39 19.01 -13.21
N LYS A 48 37.24 18.53 -13.68
CA LYS A 48 36.80 18.66 -15.08
C LYS A 48 36.58 20.13 -15.46
N SER A 49 35.94 20.90 -14.59
CA SER A 49 35.66 22.34 -14.82
C SER A 49 36.92 23.20 -14.66
N LEU A 50 37.85 22.80 -13.78
CA LEU A 50 39.07 23.53 -13.52
C LEU A 50 40.22 23.19 -14.47
N GLY A 51 40.13 22.08 -15.21
CA GLY A 51 41.24 21.61 -16.07
C GLY A 51 42.50 21.22 -15.27
N LYS A 52 42.35 20.89 -13.96
CA LYS A 52 43.43 20.53 -13.05
C LYS A 52 43.43 19.04 -12.72
N ASN A 53 44.57 18.56 -12.22
CA ASN A 53 44.68 17.21 -11.72
C ASN A 53 43.72 17.01 -10.53
N PRO A 54 42.86 15.95 -10.53
CA PRO A 54 41.89 15.74 -9.45
C PRO A 54 42.53 15.66 -8.05
N ARG A 55 43.74 15.16 -7.94
CA ARG A 55 44.44 15.08 -6.68
C ARG A 55 44.88 16.43 -6.12
N GLU A 56 45.33 17.34 -7.00
CA GLU A 56 45.61 18.76 -6.68
C GLU A 56 44.33 19.47 -6.22
N VAL A 57 43.22 19.24 -6.92
CA VAL A 57 41.92 19.79 -6.50
C VAL A 57 41.47 19.23 -5.15
N ALA A 58 41.72 17.95 -4.86
CA ALA A 58 41.45 17.36 -3.57
C ALA A 58 42.27 18.00 -2.45
N GLU A 59 43.54 18.27 -2.69
CA GLU A 59 44.43 18.94 -1.73
C GLU A 59 43.95 20.38 -1.44
N MET A 60 43.52 21.12 -2.44
CA MET A 60 42.94 22.47 -2.28
C MET A 60 41.67 22.41 -1.41
N ILE A 61 40.74 21.50 -1.74
CA ILE A 61 39.48 21.36 -1.01
C ILE A 61 39.71 20.91 0.42
N VAL A 62 40.59 19.93 0.66
CA VAL A 62 40.98 19.46 2.01
C VAL A 62 41.57 20.57 2.84
N SER A 63 42.42 21.42 2.25
CA SER A 63 42.97 22.58 2.93
C SER A 63 41.91 23.53 3.44
N GLU A 64 40.91 23.84 2.63
CA GLU A 64 39.78 24.70 3.01
C GLU A 64 38.86 24.03 4.06
N ILE A 65 38.64 22.72 3.95
CA ILE A 65 37.86 21.99 5.00
C ILE A 65 38.61 21.98 6.33
N LYS A 66 39.93 21.83 6.35
CA LYS A 66 40.74 21.87 7.57
C LYS A 66 40.72 23.23 8.25
N ASN A 67 40.44 24.31 7.55
CA ASN A 67 40.24 25.63 8.12
C ASN A 67 38.89 25.77 8.86
N GLN A 68 38.02 24.82 8.69
CA GLN A 68 36.71 24.77 9.37
C GLN A 68 36.84 23.87 10.63
N VAL A 69 36.14 24.26 11.68
CA VAL A 69 36.10 23.45 12.92
C VAL A 69 34.96 22.47 12.82
N ILE A 70 35.24 21.19 12.59
CA ILE A 70 34.25 20.09 12.58
C ILE A 70 34.70 19.08 13.64
N PRO A 71 34.19 19.18 14.88
CA PRO A 71 34.67 18.37 15.99
C PRO A 71 34.52 16.85 15.79
N GLU A 72 33.60 16.46 14.93
CA GLU A 72 33.31 15.06 14.62
C GLU A 72 34.36 14.41 13.72
N ILE A 73 35.28 15.18 13.10
CA ILE A 73 36.27 14.66 12.15
C ILE A 73 37.63 14.65 12.81
N ILE A 74 38.31 13.51 12.83
CA ILE A 74 39.68 13.36 13.36
C ILE A 74 40.74 13.28 12.26
N ASP A 75 40.35 12.84 11.04
CA ASP A 75 41.29 12.71 9.94
C ASP A 75 40.61 12.90 8.59
N ILE A 76 41.32 13.47 7.65
CA ILE A 76 40.92 13.65 6.26
C ILE A 76 42.06 13.20 5.36
N THR A 77 41.80 12.16 4.55
CA THR A 77 42.81 11.59 3.65
C THR A 77 42.37 11.67 2.19
N ILE A 78 43.35 11.67 1.28
CA ILE A 78 43.12 11.66 -0.15
C ILE A 78 43.51 10.30 -0.71
N ALA A 79 42.60 9.60 -1.36
CA ALA A 79 42.85 8.26 -1.87
C ALA A 79 42.62 8.19 -3.41
N GLY A 80 43.37 7.27 -4.02
CA GLY A 80 43.26 7.01 -5.46
C GLY A 80 43.43 8.28 -6.32
N PRO A 81 42.56 8.49 -7.32
CA PRO A 81 42.69 9.61 -8.24
C PRO A 81 42.19 10.95 -7.68
N GLY A 82 41.75 11.03 -6.43
CA GLY A 82 41.24 12.27 -5.81
C GLY A 82 39.97 12.12 -4.99
N PHE A 83 39.67 10.91 -4.50
CA PHE A 83 38.64 10.74 -3.47
C PHE A 83 39.10 11.36 -2.15
N ILE A 84 38.23 12.06 -1.46
CA ILE A 84 38.47 12.61 -0.14
C ILE A 84 37.69 11.76 0.85
N ASN A 85 38.44 11.18 1.83
CA ASN A 85 37.90 10.31 2.85
C ASN A 85 37.94 10.98 4.21
N PHE A 86 36.90 10.79 5.00
CA PHE A 86 36.74 11.36 6.33
C PHE A 86 36.70 10.24 7.38
N LYS A 87 37.45 10.41 8.46
CA LYS A 87 37.41 9.56 9.63
C LYS A 87 36.78 10.30 10.80
N LEU A 88 35.76 9.71 11.40
CA LEU A 88 35.03 10.31 12.51
C LEU A 88 35.73 10.05 13.86
N ALA A 89 35.48 10.96 14.78
CA ALA A 89 35.92 10.83 16.15
C ALA A 89 35.18 9.69 16.87
N PRO A 90 35.88 8.91 17.78
CA PRO A 90 35.19 7.92 18.62
C PRO A 90 34.05 8.51 19.44
N GLU A 91 34.17 9.76 19.86
CA GLU A 91 33.15 10.52 20.60
C GLU A 91 31.85 10.67 19.84
N PHE A 92 31.90 10.78 18.49
CA PHE A 92 30.74 10.79 17.65
C PHE A 92 29.92 9.49 17.79
N PHE A 93 30.62 8.34 17.73
CA PHE A 93 29.95 7.05 17.86
C PHE A 93 29.40 6.83 19.28
N ASN A 94 30.14 7.23 20.32
CA ASN A 94 29.68 7.14 21.70
C ASN A 94 28.42 8.00 21.91
N LYS A 95 28.38 9.21 21.35
CA LYS A 95 27.22 10.08 21.41
C LYS A 95 26.04 9.47 20.65
N SER A 96 26.27 8.94 19.45
CA SER A 96 25.23 8.28 18.66
C SER A 96 24.63 7.07 19.38
N ILE A 97 25.44 6.26 20.04
CA ILE A 97 24.97 5.14 20.86
C ILE A 97 24.12 5.64 22.03
N ALA A 98 24.59 6.69 22.72
CA ALA A 98 23.82 7.29 23.82
C ALA A 98 22.45 7.82 23.34
N GLU A 99 22.38 8.47 22.17
CA GLU A 99 21.15 8.93 21.55
C GLU A 99 20.23 7.76 21.21
N ILE A 100 20.75 6.65 20.68
CA ILE A 100 19.97 5.43 20.40
C ILE A 100 19.34 4.90 21.69
N LEU A 101 20.13 4.81 22.76
CA LEU A 101 19.67 4.29 24.05
C LEU A 101 18.65 5.21 24.74
N ASP A 102 18.76 6.52 24.53
CA ASP A 102 17.86 7.52 25.10
C ASP A 102 16.50 7.53 24.38
N HIS A 103 16.51 7.42 23.06
CA HIS A 103 15.29 7.43 22.24
C HIS A 103 14.67 6.04 22.06
N GLU A 104 15.40 4.97 22.34
CA GLU A 104 14.93 3.57 22.24
C GLU A 104 14.18 3.30 20.91
N LYS A 105 12.90 2.92 21.04
CA LYS A 105 12.01 2.60 19.88
C LYS A 105 11.72 3.81 18.99
N ASP A 106 11.91 5.02 19.49
CA ASP A 106 11.62 6.26 18.75
C ASP A 106 12.85 6.80 18.00
N TYR A 107 14.02 6.13 18.17
CA TYR A 107 15.23 6.48 17.43
C TYR A 107 15.02 6.28 15.92
N GLY A 108 15.40 7.30 15.14
CA GLY A 108 15.23 7.31 13.68
C GLY A 108 13.88 7.83 13.21
N ASN A 109 12.94 8.10 14.11
CA ASN A 109 11.69 8.76 13.74
C ASN A 109 11.97 10.17 13.22
N VAL A 110 11.22 10.56 12.19
CA VAL A 110 11.28 11.89 11.57
C VAL A 110 9.89 12.53 11.61
N LEU A 111 9.80 13.84 11.45
CA LEU A 111 8.53 14.57 11.58
C LEU A 111 8.05 15.19 10.25
N VAL A 112 8.44 14.59 9.13
CA VAL A 112 8.09 15.12 7.79
C VAL A 112 6.58 15.09 7.49
N HIS A 113 5.84 14.21 8.17
CA HIS A 113 4.38 14.11 8.06
C HIS A 113 3.65 14.45 9.36
N ALA A 114 4.32 15.15 10.30
CA ALA A 114 3.69 15.53 11.56
C ALA A 114 2.40 16.32 11.33
N GLY A 115 1.33 15.90 12.02
CA GLY A 115 0.00 16.51 11.91
C GLY A 115 -0.80 16.16 10.67
N LYS A 116 -0.28 15.30 9.77
CA LYS A 116 -1.02 14.81 8.61
C LYS A 116 -1.80 13.55 8.94
N LYS A 117 -3.03 13.48 8.47
CA LYS A 117 -3.87 12.28 8.50
C LYS A 117 -3.64 11.48 7.23
N ILE A 118 -3.11 10.28 7.35
CA ILE A 118 -2.82 9.41 6.21
C ILE A 118 -3.67 8.15 6.33
N LEU A 119 -4.47 7.88 5.29
CA LEU A 119 -5.22 6.64 5.16
C LEU A 119 -4.42 5.66 4.31
N VAL A 120 -4.09 4.50 4.87
CA VAL A 120 -3.42 3.41 4.14
C VAL A 120 -4.39 2.26 3.98
N GLU A 121 -4.78 2.01 2.73
CA GLU A 121 -5.61 0.87 2.36
C GLU A 121 -4.72 -0.26 1.85
N HIS A 122 -4.85 -1.44 2.44
CA HIS A 122 -4.16 -2.64 1.99
C HIS A 122 -4.91 -3.91 2.40
N SER A 123 -4.45 -5.06 1.89
CA SER A 123 -4.99 -6.38 2.24
C SER A 123 -6.50 -6.47 2.04
N SER A 124 -6.95 -6.12 0.84
CA SER A 124 -8.36 -6.17 0.46
C SER A 124 -8.71 -7.54 -0.15
N PRO A 125 -9.10 -8.56 0.67
CA PRO A 125 -9.28 -9.91 0.19
C PRO A 125 -10.59 -10.06 -0.58
N ASN A 126 -10.56 -10.97 -1.57
CA ASN A 126 -11.79 -11.53 -2.10
C ASN A 126 -12.30 -12.59 -1.13
N LEU A 127 -13.46 -12.38 -0.54
CA LEU A 127 -14.05 -13.37 0.36
C LEU A 127 -14.44 -14.67 -0.37
N PHE A 128 -14.68 -15.72 0.36
CA PHE A 128 -14.95 -17.09 -0.15
C PHE A 128 -13.75 -17.71 -0.89
N LYS A 129 -12.56 -17.11 -0.75
CA LYS A 129 -11.32 -17.68 -1.26
C LYS A 129 -10.31 -17.84 -0.13
N PRO A 130 -9.44 -18.85 -0.20
CA PRO A 130 -8.37 -18.99 0.78
C PRO A 130 -7.37 -17.83 0.68
N PHE A 131 -6.81 -17.45 1.83
CA PHE A 131 -5.69 -16.53 1.89
C PHE A 131 -4.46 -17.17 1.22
N HIS A 132 -3.77 -16.44 0.36
CA HIS A 132 -2.64 -16.95 -0.42
C HIS A 132 -1.47 -15.97 -0.41
N ILE A 133 -0.34 -16.39 -1.02
CA ILE A 133 0.91 -15.62 -1.03
C ILE A 133 0.74 -14.19 -1.56
N GLY A 134 -0.15 -13.95 -2.53
CA GLY A 134 -0.43 -12.60 -3.03
C GLY A 134 -1.04 -11.71 -1.96
N HIS A 135 -1.98 -12.21 -1.16
CA HIS A 135 -2.54 -11.48 -0.03
C HIS A 135 -1.48 -11.21 1.05
N MET A 136 -0.60 -12.18 1.32
CA MET A 136 0.48 -12.02 2.29
C MET A 136 1.49 -10.95 1.85
N MET A 137 1.86 -10.91 0.56
CA MET A 137 2.75 -9.90 0.01
C MET A 137 2.12 -8.50 0.10
N ASN A 138 0.85 -8.36 -0.29
CA ASN A 138 0.12 -7.10 -0.18
C ASN A 138 0.06 -6.62 1.28
N ASN A 139 -0.20 -7.55 2.22
CA ASN A 139 -0.20 -7.25 3.66
C ASN A 139 1.18 -6.75 4.13
N ALA A 140 2.26 -7.45 3.77
CA ALA A 140 3.61 -7.09 4.19
C ALA A 140 4.03 -5.71 3.65
N ILE A 141 3.70 -5.39 2.39
CA ILE A 141 3.97 -4.09 1.80
C ILE A 141 3.13 -3.00 2.49
N GLY A 142 1.82 -3.25 2.65
CA GLY A 142 0.92 -2.29 3.28
C GLY A 142 1.30 -1.97 4.71
N GLU A 143 1.54 -2.98 5.55
CA GLU A 143 1.98 -2.81 6.93
C GLU A 143 3.34 -2.09 7.03
N SER A 144 4.26 -2.36 6.09
CA SER A 144 5.53 -1.64 6.04
C SER A 144 5.32 -0.15 5.78
N LEU A 145 4.43 0.19 4.85
CA LEU A 145 4.07 1.59 4.58
C LEU A 145 3.39 2.25 5.78
N VAL A 146 2.48 1.56 6.46
CA VAL A 146 1.83 2.03 7.69
C VAL A 146 2.90 2.43 8.72
N ARG A 147 3.84 1.53 9.02
CA ARG A 147 4.91 1.78 10.01
C ARG A 147 5.84 2.92 9.60
N LEU A 148 6.19 3.01 8.32
CA LEU A 148 7.00 4.11 7.80
C LEU A 148 6.28 5.46 7.93
N MET A 149 4.98 5.52 7.61
CA MET A 149 4.19 6.74 7.75
C MET A 149 4.04 7.14 9.22
N GLN A 150 3.80 6.18 10.12
CA GLN A 150 3.76 6.42 11.57
C GLN A 150 5.12 6.95 12.09
N SER A 151 6.22 6.30 11.70
CA SER A 151 7.57 6.75 12.06
C SER A 151 7.93 8.13 11.48
N SER A 152 7.22 8.57 10.46
CA SER A 152 7.35 9.93 9.90
C SER A 152 6.48 10.99 10.60
N GLY A 153 5.79 10.62 11.68
CA GLY A 153 4.97 11.51 12.50
C GLY A 153 3.53 11.69 12.03
N ALA A 154 3.07 10.87 11.07
CA ALA A 154 1.68 10.92 10.59
C ALA A 154 0.70 10.25 11.58
N ASP A 155 -0.52 10.76 11.61
CA ASP A 155 -1.71 10.08 12.16
C ASP A 155 -2.24 9.12 11.10
N VAL A 156 -1.95 7.82 11.26
CA VAL A 156 -2.23 6.81 10.23
C VAL A 156 -3.47 6.01 10.60
N THR A 157 -4.43 5.98 9.68
CA THR A 157 -5.58 5.06 9.73
C THR A 157 -5.36 3.94 8.74
N THR A 158 -5.45 2.69 9.19
CA THR A 158 -5.36 1.49 8.36
C THR A 158 -6.75 1.01 7.95
N MET A 159 -6.93 0.71 6.66
CA MET A 159 -8.21 0.27 6.14
C MET A 159 -8.06 -0.94 5.22
N SER A 160 -9.04 -1.84 5.27
CA SER A 160 -9.23 -2.91 4.28
C SER A 160 -10.54 -2.71 3.52
N PHE A 161 -10.52 -3.06 2.23
CA PHE A 161 -11.66 -3.03 1.31
C PHE A 161 -11.97 -4.44 0.80
N PRO A 162 -12.59 -5.31 1.61
CA PRO A 162 -12.89 -6.67 1.20
C PRO A 162 -13.95 -6.73 0.09
N SER A 163 -13.67 -7.54 -0.94
CA SER A 163 -14.65 -7.89 -1.97
C SER A 163 -15.60 -8.94 -1.40
N ASP A 164 -16.67 -8.47 -0.78
CA ASP A 164 -17.67 -9.30 -0.11
C ASP A 164 -18.84 -9.68 -1.01
N ILE A 165 -18.98 -9.06 -2.19
CA ILE A 165 -20.08 -9.33 -3.10
C ILE A 165 -19.61 -9.37 -4.56
N SER A 166 -19.80 -10.53 -5.20
CA SER A 166 -19.44 -10.75 -6.60
C SER A 166 -20.23 -11.91 -7.20
N LEU A 167 -20.19 -12.04 -8.52
CA LEU A 167 -20.76 -13.20 -9.22
C LEU A 167 -20.15 -14.52 -8.72
N GLY A 168 -18.85 -14.53 -8.39
CA GLY A 168 -18.16 -15.71 -7.83
C GLY A 168 -18.71 -16.12 -6.47
N ILE A 169 -18.98 -15.15 -5.61
CA ILE A 169 -19.59 -15.38 -4.28
C ILE A 169 -21.04 -15.91 -4.46
N ALA A 170 -21.83 -15.33 -5.36
CA ALA A 170 -23.17 -15.83 -5.63
C ALA A 170 -23.15 -17.28 -6.13
N LYS A 171 -22.21 -17.66 -7.00
CA LYS A 171 -21.99 -19.06 -7.42
C LYS A 171 -21.69 -19.98 -6.23
N ALA A 172 -20.82 -19.56 -5.33
CA ALA A 172 -20.46 -20.33 -4.14
C ALA A 172 -21.66 -20.49 -3.21
N VAL A 173 -22.42 -19.41 -2.97
CA VAL A 173 -23.61 -19.43 -2.12
C VAL A 173 -24.68 -20.35 -2.68
N VAL A 174 -24.98 -20.27 -3.99
CA VAL A 174 -25.97 -21.19 -4.62
C VAL A 174 -25.48 -22.64 -4.51
N THR A 175 -24.19 -22.89 -4.70
CA THR A 175 -23.62 -24.22 -4.52
C THR A 175 -23.82 -24.72 -3.08
N ALA A 176 -23.55 -23.89 -2.09
CA ALA A 176 -23.77 -24.23 -0.68
C ALA A 176 -25.24 -24.56 -0.39
N THR A 177 -26.19 -23.78 -0.94
CA THR A 177 -27.62 -24.03 -0.75
C THR A 177 -28.09 -25.32 -1.46
N GLU A 178 -27.43 -25.77 -2.52
CA GLU A 178 -27.69 -27.07 -3.15
C GLU A 178 -27.12 -28.25 -2.32
N TYR A 179 -25.97 -28.09 -1.66
CA TYR A 179 -25.42 -29.09 -0.72
C TYR A 179 -26.23 -29.19 0.57
N TYR A 180 -26.73 -28.07 1.05
CA TYR A 180 -27.50 -27.96 2.30
C TYR A 180 -28.87 -27.31 2.04
N PRO A 181 -29.82 -28.08 1.46
CA PRO A 181 -31.07 -27.53 0.93
C PRO A 181 -32.06 -27.05 2.00
N ASP A 182 -31.91 -27.52 3.22
CA ASP A 182 -32.79 -27.21 4.36
C ASP A 182 -32.02 -26.72 5.59
N GLN A 183 -32.76 -26.20 6.58
CA GLN A 183 -32.18 -25.62 7.78
C GLN A 183 -31.49 -26.66 8.64
N GLU A 184 -31.99 -27.89 8.67
CA GLU A 184 -31.42 -28.97 9.49
C GLU A 184 -30.05 -29.38 8.97
N SER A 185 -29.91 -29.64 7.67
CA SER A 185 -28.64 -29.98 7.03
C SER A 185 -27.60 -28.87 7.19
N TRP A 186 -28.02 -27.61 7.10
CA TRP A 186 -27.15 -26.47 7.36
C TRP A 186 -26.70 -26.36 8.79
N ASN A 187 -27.62 -26.46 9.75
CA ASN A 187 -27.31 -26.41 11.17
C ASN A 187 -26.35 -27.54 11.58
N ASN A 188 -26.54 -28.74 11.02
CA ASN A 188 -25.63 -29.86 11.25
C ASN A 188 -24.23 -29.54 10.73
N PHE A 189 -24.10 -28.96 9.53
CA PHE A 189 -22.82 -28.57 8.94
C PHE A 189 -22.09 -27.52 9.80
N ILE A 190 -22.75 -26.42 10.17
CA ILE A 190 -22.12 -25.33 10.93
C ILE A 190 -21.81 -25.66 12.39
N SER A 191 -22.39 -26.78 12.92
CA SER A 191 -22.20 -27.26 14.30
C SER A 191 -21.09 -28.31 14.43
N MET A 192 -20.34 -28.62 13.36
CA MET A 192 -19.23 -29.56 13.40
C MET A 192 -18.12 -29.12 14.37
N PRO A 193 -17.42 -30.03 15.08
CA PRO A 193 -16.41 -29.71 16.08
C PRO A 193 -15.26 -28.82 15.56
N ASP A 194 -14.84 -29.03 14.31
CA ASP A 194 -13.81 -28.24 13.61
C ASP A 194 -14.44 -27.22 12.64
N GLY A 195 -15.70 -26.84 12.88
CA GLY A 195 -16.58 -26.12 11.98
C GLY A 195 -15.98 -24.90 11.29
N PHE A 196 -15.18 -24.11 12.00
CA PHE A 196 -14.55 -22.92 11.41
C PHE A 196 -13.62 -23.28 10.24
N LYS A 197 -12.70 -24.23 10.43
CA LYS A 197 -11.74 -24.65 9.40
C LYS A 197 -12.44 -25.38 8.24
N ASP A 198 -13.38 -26.25 8.55
CA ASP A 198 -14.14 -27.00 7.54
C ASP A 198 -15.03 -26.10 6.71
N ILE A 199 -15.61 -25.06 7.32
CA ILE A 199 -16.39 -24.03 6.60
C ILE A 199 -15.51 -23.30 5.60
N LEU A 200 -14.32 -22.84 5.99
CA LEU A 200 -13.38 -22.15 5.09
C LEU A 200 -12.96 -23.03 3.91
N ILE A 201 -12.64 -24.29 4.16
CA ILE A 201 -12.31 -25.27 3.12
C ILE A 201 -13.51 -25.45 2.18
N SER A 202 -14.69 -25.64 2.74
CA SER A 202 -15.94 -25.82 1.98
C SER A 202 -16.28 -24.61 1.13
N MET A 203 -16.09 -23.39 1.62
CA MET A 203 -16.27 -22.15 0.83
C MET A 203 -15.39 -22.14 -0.42
N GLY A 204 -14.12 -22.55 -0.30
CA GLY A 204 -13.22 -22.70 -1.43
C GLY A 204 -13.72 -23.74 -2.45
N HIS A 205 -14.20 -24.89 -1.98
CA HIS A 205 -14.81 -25.92 -2.82
C HIS A 205 -16.07 -25.45 -3.53
N TRP A 206 -16.99 -24.78 -2.82
CA TRP A 206 -18.20 -24.24 -3.42
C TRP A 206 -17.90 -23.18 -4.50
N TYR A 207 -16.88 -22.35 -4.25
CA TYR A 207 -16.44 -21.35 -5.22
C TYR A 207 -15.96 -22.01 -6.53
N VAL A 208 -15.11 -23.03 -6.42
CA VAL A 208 -14.57 -23.76 -7.60
C VAL A 208 -15.67 -24.54 -8.30
N SER A 209 -16.44 -25.35 -7.56
CA SER A 209 -17.53 -26.17 -8.11
C SER A 209 -18.62 -25.33 -8.74
N GLY A 210 -19.03 -24.25 -8.09
CA GLY A 210 -20.02 -23.32 -8.63
C GLY A 210 -19.54 -22.60 -9.89
N THR A 211 -18.25 -22.31 -10.00
CA THR A 211 -17.69 -21.72 -11.20
C THR A 211 -17.72 -22.70 -12.37
N ALA A 212 -17.31 -23.96 -12.16
CA ALA A 212 -17.35 -24.99 -13.19
C ALA A 212 -18.78 -25.32 -13.63
N LYS A 213 -19.73 -25.37 -12.69
CA LYS A 213 -21.14 -25.64 -12.99
C LYS A 213 -21.78 -24.50 -13.78
N TYR A 214 -21.44 -23.25 -13.46
CA TYR A 214 -21.97 -22.05 -14.12
C TYR A 214 -21.69 -22.01 -15.62
N GLU A 215 -20.58 -22.59 -16.08
CA GLU A 215 -20.20 -22.60 -17.49
C GLU A 215 -21.08 -23.50 -18.35
N ASN A 216 -21.68 -24.55 -17.75
CA ASN A 216 -22.33 -25.63 -18.50
C ASN A 216 -23.80 -25.88 -18.12
N ASP A 217 -24.38 -25.16 -17.16
CA ASP A 217 -25.72 -25.39 -16.63
C ASP A 217 -26.54 -24.09 -16.62
N GLU A 218 -27.42 -23.93 -17.63
CA GLU A 218 -28.31 -22.77 -17.75
C GLU A 218 -29.27 -22.64 -16.56
N SER A 219 -29.74 -23.74 -15.99
CA SER A 219 -30.60 -23.72 -14.79
C SER A 219 -29.85 -23.16 -13.61
N PHE A 220 -28.57 -23.53 -13.44
CA PHE A 220 -27.72 -23.00 -12.40
C PHE A 220 -27.40 -21.51 -12.63
N GLN A 221 -27.19 -21.08 -13.88
CA GLN A 221 -27.00 -19.66 -14.21
C GLN A 221 -28.20 -18.80 -13.80
N LEU A 222 -29.42 -19.29 -14.00
CA LEU A 222 -30.63 -18.58 -13.56
C LEU A 222 -30.71 -18.46 -12.02
N LYS A 223 -30.38 -19.54 -11.28
CA LYS A 223 -30.32 -19.50 -9.82
C LYS A 223 -29.25 -18.50 -9.32
N VAL A 224 -28.08 -18.48 -9.93
CA VAL A 224 -27.00 -17.55 -9.57
C VAL A 224 -27.40 -16.10 -9.86
N LYS A 225 -28.09 -15.85 -10.95
CA LYS A 225 -28.61 -14.52 -11.28
C LYS A 225 -29.63 -14.03 -10.24
N ASP A 226 -30.56 -14.91 -9.83
CA ASP A 226 -31.53 -14.62 -8.77
C ASP A 226 -30.83 -14.38 -7.42
N ALA A 227 -29.91 -15.27 -7.04
CA ALA A 227 -29.11 -15.12 -5.84
C ALA A 227 -28.30 -13.82 -5.83
N THR A 228 -27.67 -13.46 -6.94
CA THR A 228 -26.94 -12.18 -7.09
C THR A 228 -27.86 -11.00 -6.76
N ASN A 229 -29.06 -10.97 -7.32
CA ASN A 229 -30.05 -9.93 -7.04
C ASN A 229 -30.44 -9.89 -5.54
N LYS A 230 -30.70 -11.08 -4.95
CA LYS A 230 -31.04 -11.19 -3.52
C LYS A 230 -29.93 -10.68 -2.62
N LEU A 231 -28.66 -11.02 -2.90
CA LEU A 231 -27.51 -10.59 -2.12
C LEU A 231 -27.29 -9.07 -2.21
N PHE A 232 -27.29 -8.50 -3.43
CA PHE A 232 -27.12 -7.07 -3.62
C PHE A 232 -28.20 -6.22 -2.95
N ASN A 233 -29.46 -6.68 -3.01
CA ASN A 233 -30.61 -5.96 -2.48
C ASN A 233 -30.98 -6.40 -1.04
N LYS A 234 -30.16 -7.27 -0.40
CA LYS A 234 -30.39 -7.81 0.94
C LYS A 234 -31.81 -8.37 1.12
N ILE A 235 -32.31 -9.09 0.10
CA ILE A 235 -33.64 -9.70 0.12
C ILE A 235 -33.60 -10.93 1.04
N PRO A 236 -34.45 -11.00 2.09
CA PRO A 236 -34.49 -12.15 2.98
C PRO A 236 -34.68 -13.46 2.23
N SER A 237 -33.72 -14.36 2.32
CA SER A 237 -33.67 -15.63 1.60
C SER A 237 -32.64 -16.56 2.22
N ARG A 238 -32.69 -17.82 1.83
CA ARG A 238 -31.71 -18.81 2.24
C ARG A 238 -30.29 -18.44 1.79
N GLU A 239 -30.18 -17.94 0.57
CA GLU A 239 -28.91 -17.51 0.00
C GLU A 239 -28.31 -16.36 0.82
N LEU A 240 -29.13 -15.39 1.26
CA LEU A 240 -28.65 -14.30 2.11
C LEU A 240 -28.18 -14.80 3.48
N GLU A 241 -28.90 -15.75 4.10
CA GLU A 241 -28.51 -16.34 5.37
C GLU A 241 -27.15 -17.04 5.27
N VAL A 242 -26.95 -17.89 4.26
CA VAL A 242 -25.68 -18.59 4.02
C VAL A 242 -24.57 -17.58 3.74
N TYR A 243 -24.83 -16.57 2.94
CA TYR A 243 -23.87 -15.51 2.61
C TYR A 243 -23.41 -14.75 3.87
N GLU A 244 -24.35 -14.25 4.68
CA GLU A 244 -24.01 -13.46 5.87
C GLU A 244 -23.20 -14.28 6.89
N PHE A 245 -23.57 -15.55 7.09
CA PHE A 245 -22.82 -16.46 7.93
C PHE A 245 -21.39 -16.66 7.42
N CYS A 246 -21.23 -17.01 6.14
CA CYS A 246 -19.93 -17.26 5.54
C CYS A 246 -19.05 -15.99 5.48
N LYS A 247 -19.66 -14.83 5.22
CA LYS A 247 -18.99 -13.54 5.26
C LYS A 247 -18.39 -13.29 6.64
N LYS A 248 -19.17 -13.47 7.70
CA LYS A 248 -18.71 -13.32 9.09
C LYS A 248 -17.50 -14.21 9.38
N ILE A 249 -17.60 -15.51 9.09
CA ILE A 249 -16.51 -16.47 9.30
C ILE A 249 -15.25 -16.08 8.52
N ASN A 250 -15.42 -15.60 7.30
CA ASN A 250 -14.28 -15.22 6.46
C ASN A 250 -13.56 -13.97 6.97
N ILE A 251 -14.30 -13.01 7.52
CA ILE A 251 -13.70 -11.81 8.13
C ILE A 251 -12.98 -12.17 9.44
N GLU A 252 -13.56 -12.98 10.30
CA GLU A 252 -12.90 -13.47 11.52
C GLU A 252 -11.58 -14.19 11.19
N TYR A 253 -11.59 -15.06 10.18
CA TYR A 253 -10.37 -15.71 9.69
C TYR A 253 -9.33 -14.72 9.13
N PHE A 254 -9.77 -13.72 8.37
CA PHE A 254 -8.89 -12.69 7.83
C PHE A 254 -8.23 -11.87 8.95
N GLU A 255 -8.98 -11.47 9.96
CA GLU A 255 -8.46 -10.74 11.11
C GLU A 255 -7.46 -11.58 11.92
N GLU A 256 -7.73 -12.88 12.09
CA GLU A 256 -6.81 -13.78 12.78
C GLU A 256 -5.48 -13.90 12.03
N ILE A 257 -5.51 -14.13 10.70
CA ILE A 257 -4.29 -14.24 9.89
C ILE A 257 -3.51 -12.93 9.86
N THR A 258 -4.17 -11.80 9.63
CA THR A 258 -3.48 -10.50 9.55
C THR A 258 -2.88 -10.11 10.89
N LYS A 259 -3.55 -10.44 11.99
CA LYS A 259 -2.98 -10.29 13.34
C LYS A 259 -1.72 -11.14 13.54
N GLN A 260 -1.69 -12.39 13.05
CA GLN A 260 -0.49 -13.23 13.09
C GLN A 260 0.65 -12.64 12.24
N LEU A 261 0.33 -11.93 11.16
CA LEU A 261 1.28 -11.21 10.32
C LEU A 261 1.71 -9.85 10.92
N GLY A 262 1.13 -9.46 12.06
CA GLY A 262 1.46 -8.23 12.77
C GLY A 262 0.72 -6.99 12.27
N SER A 263 -0.36 -7.16 11.51
CA SER A 263 -1.22 -6.09 11.01
C SER A 263 -2.53 -6.02 11.77
N HIS A 264 -3.15 -4.84 11.79
CA HIS A 264 -4.53 -4.63 12.22
C HIS A 264 -5.20 -3.58 11.33
N PHE A 265 -6.52 -3.53 11.35
CA PHE A 265 -7.30 -2.57 10.57
C PHE A 265 -8.22 -1.77 11.48
N ASP A 266 -8.14 -0.44 11.38
CA ASP A 266 -8.98 0.49 12.12
C ASP A 266 -10.38 0.60 11.49
N SER A 267 -10.48 0.27 10.19
CA SER A 267 -11.70 0.46 9.42
C SER A 267 -11.84 -0.56 8.31
N TYR A 268 -13.08 -0.94 8.06
CA TYR A 268 -13.51 -1.69 6.89
C TYR A 268 -14.53 -0.88 6.11
N ILE A 269 -14.43 -0.95 4.79
CA ILE A 269 -15.50 -0.58 3.85
C ILE A 269 -15.66 -1.78 2.92
N TYR A 270 -16.87 -2.28 2.77
CA TYR A 270 -17.14 -3.44 1.93
C TYR A 270 -17.58 -3.03 0.53
N GLU A 271 -17.29 -3.86 -0.48
CA GLU A 271 -17.78 -3.63 -1.84
C GLU A 271 -19.31 -3.54 -1.92
N SER A 272 -20.03 -4.30 -1.08
CA SER A 272 -21.50 -4.22 -0.99
C SER A 272 -21.99 -2.86 -0.52
N GLU A 273 -21.22 -2.13 0.27
CA GLU A 273 -21.54 -0.79 0.76
C GLU A 273 -21.14 0.28 -0.28
N SER A 274 -19.89 0.23 -0.72
CA SER A 274 -19.37 1.18 -1.70
C SER A 274 -20.10 1.11 -3.03
N GLY A 275 -20.57 -0.07 -3.43
CA GLY A 275 -21.37 -0.26 -4.64
C GLY A 275 -22.70 0.50 -4.62
N VAL A 276 -23.34 0.60 -3.46
CA VAL A 276 -24.58 1.39 -3.29
C VAL A 276 -24.31 2.88 -3.48
N VAL A 277 -23.24 3.38 -2.83
CA VAL A 277 -22.84 4.78 -2.93
C VAL A 277 -22.38 5.12 -4.35
N GLY A 278 -21.54 4.28 -4.95
CA GLY A 278 -21.05 4.49 -6.30
C GLY A 278 -22.18 4.46 -7.35
N LYS A 279 -23.11 3.51 -7.23
CA LYS A 279 -24.30 3.48 -8.10
C LYS A 279 -25.11 4.77 -8.01
N LYS A 280 -25.31 5.31 -6.81
CA LYS A 280 -26.02 6.58 -6.60
C LYS A 280 -25.28 7.73 -7.29
N ILE A 281 -23.95 7.83 -7.10
CA ILE A 281 -23.12 8.86 -7.75
C ILE A 281 -23.23 8.79 -9.27
N VAL A 282 -23.13 7.59 -9.84
CA VAL A 282 -23.24 7.38 -11.30
C VAL A 282 -24.59 7.84 -11.82
N LEU A 283 -25.71 7.46 -11.17
CA LEU A 283 -27.04 7.86 -11.57
C LEU A 283 -27.27 9.37 -11.48
N GLU A 284 -26.80 10.01 -10.42
CA GLU A 284 -26.90 11.46 -10.22
C GLU A 284 -26.14 12.28 -11.27
N HIS A 285 -25.09 11.68 -11.87
CA HIS A 285 -24.27 12.33 -12.89
C HIS A 285 -24.53 11.83 -14.31
N THR A 286 -25.61 11.10 -14.53
CA THR A 286 -26.10 10.71 -15.86
C THR A 286 -27.19 11.72 -16.29
N PRO A 287 -27.13 12.35 -17.47
CA PRO A 287 -26.17 12.09 -18.57
C PRO A 287 -24.94 13.02 -18.60
N ALA A 288 -24.69 13.80 -17.54
CA ALA A 288 -23.66 14.84 -17.57
C ALA A 288 -22.22 14.29 -17.73
N ILE A 289 -21.93 13.15 -17.08
CA ILE A 289 -20.62 12.46 -17.11
C ILE A 289 -20.75 11.07 -17.71
N PHE A 290 -21.80 10.36 -17.35
CA PHE A 290 -22.05 9.00 -17.78
C PHE A 290 -23.18 8.95 -18.84
N THR A 291 -23.16 7.93 -19.70
CA THR A 291 -24.11 7.77 -20.80
C THR A 291 -24.75 6.39 -20.74
N GLU A 292 -26.04 6.30 -21.06
CA GLU A 292 -26.70 5.03 -21.24
C GLU A 292 -26.30 4.41 -22.59
N SER A 293 -25.92 3.14 -22.57
CA SER A 293 -25.54 2.36 -23.75
C SER A 293 -25.94 0.91 -23.55
N GLU A 294 -26.79 0.39 -24.48
CA GLU A 294 -27.25 -1.01 -24.49
C GLU A 294 -27.82 -1.51 -23.14
N GLY A 295 -28.52 -0.64 -22.43
CA GLY A 295 -29.08 -0.93 -21.10
C GLY A 295 -28.05 -0.87 -19.92
N ALA A 296 -26.84 -0.51 -20.20
CA ALA A 296 -25.80 -0.24 -19.21
C ALA A 296 -25.52 1.26 -19.07
N ILE A 297 -24.86 1.69 -18.01
CA ILE A 297 -24.36 3.05 -17.86
C ILE A 297 -22.84 3.03 -17.94
N VAL A 298 -22.30 3.78 -18.88
CA VAL A 298 -20.88 3.77 -19.24
C VAL A 298 -20.27 5.16 -19.14
N TYR A 299 -18.96 5.21 -18.91
CA TYR A 299 -18.15 6.39 -19.15
C TYR A 299 -17.45 6.25 -20.50
N ILE A 300 -17.65 7.23 -21.38
CA ILE A 300 -16.99 7.29 -22.69
C ILE A 300 -16.00 8.45 -22.62
N PRO A 301 -14.67 8.17 -22.67
CA PRO A 301 -13.67 9.22 -22.63
C PRO A 301 -13.73 10.09 -23.91
N ASP A 302 -13.54 11.38 -23.76
CA ASP A 302 -13.39 12.30 -24.90
C ASP A 302 -12.05 12.08 -25.65
N GLU A 303 -11.95 12.65 -26.87
CA GLU A 303 -10.77 12.47 -27.74
C GLU A 303 -9.45 12.98 -27.12
N SER A 304 -9.51 13.86 -26.11
CA SER A 304 -8.33 14.37 -25.42
C SER A 304 -7.72 13.33 -24.49
N LYS A 305 -8.50 12.33 -24.05
CA LYS A 305 -8.16 11.27 -23.10
C LYS A 305 -7.85 9.94 -23.81
N LYS A 306 -7.04 9.97 -24.85
CA LYS A 306 -6.72 8.83 -25.75
C LYS A 306 -6.20 7.56 -25.05
N ASN A 307 -5.76 7.67 -23.80
CA ASN A 307 -5.22 6.54 -23.02
C ASN A 307 -6.29 5.86 -22.16
N LEU A 308 -7.53 6.34 -22.16
CA LEU A 308 -8.63 5.74 -21.43
C LEU A 308 -9.55 4.98 -22.38
N ASN A 309 -10.04 3.83 -21.92
CA ASN A 309 -11.05 3.05 -22.63
C ASN A 309 -12.44 3.36 -22.08
N THR A 310 -13.47 3.02 -22.84
CA THR A 310 -14.83 3.02 -22.34
C THR A 310 -14.97 2.05 -21.19
N SER A 311 -15.51 2.52 -20.06
CA SER A 311 -15.72 1.73 -18.85
C SER A 311 -17.21 1.63 -18.51
N VAL A 312 -17.64 0.43 -18.09
CA VAL A 312 -19.01 0.17 -17.66
C VAL A 312 -19.09 0.36 -16.15
N PHE A 313 -19.89 1.31 -15.71
CA PHE A 313 -20.10 1.60 -14.28
C PHE A 313 -21.32 0.88 -13.70
N ILE A 314 -22.43 0.82 -14.44
CA ILE A 314 -23.61 0.01 -14.08
C ILE A 314 -23.89 -0.91 -15.25
N ASN A 315 -23.91 -2.22 -14.99
CA ASN A 315 -24.17 -3.20 -16.03
C ASN A 315 -25.64 -3.23 -16.43
N SER A 316 -25.98 -3.93 -17.53
CA SER A 316 -27.36 -4.04 -18.04
C SER A 316 -28.37 -4.68 -17.09
N GLN A 317 -27.92 -5.26 -15.98
CA GLN A 317 -28.77 -5.79 -14.91
C GLN A 317 -29.00 -4.76 -13.79
N GLY A 318 -28.44 -3.54 -13.92
CA GLY A 318 -28.53 -2.47 -12.94
C GLY A 318 -27.61 -2.63 -11.74
N ASN A 319 -26.60 -3.52 -11.80
CA ASN A 319 -25.63 -3.73 -10.73
C ASN A 319 -24.37 -2.89 -10.94
N PRO A 320 -23.78 -2.31 -9.86
CA PRO A 320 -22.52 -1.58 -9.95
C PRO A 320 -21.36 -2.54 -10.30
N THR A 321 -20.51 -2.09 -11.20
CA THR A 321 -19.23 -2.77 -11.53
C THR A 321 -18.13 -2.35 -10.57
N TYR A 322 -16.89 -2.83 -10.79
CA TYR A 322 -15.73 -2.40 -10.02
C TYR A 322 -15.52 -0.89 -10.05
N ASP A 323 -15.61 -0.27 -11.24
CA ASP A 323 -15.41 1.18 -11.40
C ASP A 323 -16.40 2.00 -10.56
N ALA A 324 -17.66 1.56 -10.50
CA ALA A 324 -18.66 2.21 -9.65
C ALA A 324 -18.40 1.98 -8.15
N LYS A 325 -17.96 0.78 -7.77
CA LYS A 325 -17.60 0.46 -6.38
C LYS A 325 -16.40 1.28 -5.90
N ASP A 326 -15.39 1.44 -6.75
CA ASP A 326 -14.21 2.26 -6.45
C ASP A 326 -14.56 3.75 -6.32
N LEU A 327 -15.47 4.25 -7.15
CA LEU A 327 -15.99 5.61 -7.03
C LEU A 327 -16.71 5.81 -5.70
N GLY A 328 -17.53 4.85 -5.29
CA GLY A 328 -18.21 4.87 -3.99
C GLY A 328 -17.23 4.75 -2.82
N LEU A 329 -16.22 3.87 -2.94
CA LEU A 329 -15.16 3.73 -1.96
C LEU A 329 -14.41 5.04 -1.74
N LEU A 330 -14.04 5.73 -2.83
CA LEU A 330 -13.35 7.01 -2.74
C LEU A 330 -14.17 8.05 -1.96
N SER A 331 -15.47 8.17 -2.29
CA SER A 331 -16.38 9.07 -1.55
C SER A 331 -16.43 8.72 -0.06
N MET A 332 -16.66 7.45 0.27
CA MET A 332 -16.78 6.98 1.66
C MET A 332 -15.49 7.19 2.47
N LYS A 333 -14.31 6.97 1.86
CA LYS A 333 -13.02 7.21 2.50
C LYS A 333 -12.87 8.64 2.96
N PHE A 334 -13.12 9.58 2.05
CA PHE A 334 -12.94 11.00 2.33
C PHE A 334 -14.02 11.54 3.27
N GLU A 335 -15.27 11.07 3.16
CA GLU A 335 -16.33 11.44 4.09
C GLU A 335 -16.11 10.93 5.52
N LYS A 336 -15.58 9.70 5.66
CA LYS A 336 -15.42 9.06 6.96
C LYS A 336 -14.14 9.45 7.68
N HIS A 337 -13.03 9.56 6.95
CA HIS A 337 -11.69 9.70 7.55
C HIS A 337 -11.05 11.07 7.32
N HIS A 338 -11.53 11.86 6.35
CA HIS A 338 -10.97 13.17 5.99
C HIS A 338 -9.44 13.16 5.88
N PRO A 339 -8.84 12.23 5.10
CA PRO A 339 -7.40 12.10 5.02
C PRO A 339 -6.78 13.22 4.19
N ASP A 340 -5.58 13.69 4.60
CA ASP A 340 -4.75 14.57 3.78
C ASP A 340 -4.09 13.82 2.61
N LEU A 341 -3.85 12.52 2.81
CA LEU A 341 -3.27 11.60 1.82
C LEU A 341 -3.93 10.23 1.95
N SER A 342 -4.35 9.67 0.83
CA SER A 342 -4.80 8.27 0.74
C SER A 342 -3.80 7.45 -0.09
N VAL A 343 -3.27 6.40 0.52
CA VAL A 343 -2.36 5.43 -0.10
C VAL A 343 -3.09 4.11 -0.19
N PHE A 344 -3.03 3.44 -1.33
CA PHE A 344 -3.60 2.10 -1.48
C PHE A 344 -2.61 1.16 -2.15
N VAL A 345 -2.58 -0.08 -1.67
CA VAL A 345 -1.71 -1.16 -2.13
C VAL A 345 -2.58 -2.20 -2.82
N THR A 346 -2.34 -2.41 -4.12
CA THR A 346 -3.09 -3.32 -4.98
C THR A 346 -2.23 -4.47 -5.45
#